data_a8dad62aa4b67b3cc61e560b9d265ab2
#
_entry.id   a8dad62aa4b67b3cc61e560b9d265ab2
#
_cell.length_a   1.000
_cell.length_b   1.000
_cell.length_c   1.000
_cell.angle_alpha   90.00
_cell.angle_beta   90.00
_cell.angle_gamma   90.00
#
_symmetry.space_group_name_H-M   'P 1'
#
loop_
_entity.id
_entity.type
_entity.pdbx_description
1 polymer ?
#
loop_
_entity_poly.entity_id
_entity_poly.type
_entity_poly.pdbx_seq_one_letter_code
_entity_poly.pdbx_strand_id
1 'polypeptide(L)'
;SGEQWRTRDPFSFLPTISEDELFLFGRGDERRIYEKLGAHPRTIDGVAGTSFAVWAPNAKRVSVVGDFNGWDARHHPMRVLGRSGVWELFAPGCGVGSHYKFQILTQDGRVLEKTDPFGFFFEIAPKTASIVWDNSQYAWSDSDWLQRRAQQDPRKLPMSVYELHLGSWRKKKRGESYSYKKLAGKLVDYVRKMGFTHVEFLPVAEHAYYPS
;
A
#
# COMPACT_ATOMS: atom_id res chain seq x y z
N SER A 1 -1.64 -38.75 -8.31
CA SER A 1 -2.84 -38.00 -7.99
C SER A 1 -2.72 -36.64 -8.68
N GLY A 2 -3.50 -36.46 -9.78
CA GLY A 2 -3.54 -35.19 -10.48
C GLY A 2 -4.55 -34.26 -9.77
N GLU A 3 -4.11 -33.33 -8.96
CA GLU A 3 -4.98 -32.23 -8.48
C GLU A 3 -5.32 -31.35 -9.68
N GLN A 4 -6.61 -31.24 -9.98
CA GLN A 4 -7.10 -30.32 -11.00
C GLN A 4 -7.36 -28.97 -10.34
N TRP A 5 -6.59 -27.96 -10.70
CA TRP A 5 -6.81 -26.59 -10.31
C TRP A 5 -7.75 -25.93 -11.34
N ARG A 6 -8.91 -25.46 -10.90
CA ARG A 6 -9.74 -24.58 -11.73
C ARG A 6 -9.38 -23.14 -11.39
N THR A 7 -8.76 -22.45 -12.32
CA THR A 7 -8.56 -20.99 -12.25
C THR A 7 -9.33 -20.32 -13.37
N ARG A 8 -9.82 -19.12 -13.14
CA ARG A 8 -10.34 -18.27 -14.21
C ARG A 8 -9.19 -17.49 -14.84
N ASP A 9 -9.25 -17.30 -16.14
CA ASP A 9 -8.29 -16.46 -16.86
C ASP A 9 -8.35 -15.03 -16.30
N PRO A 10 -7.24 -14.45 -15.82
CA PRO A 10 -7.16 -13.07 -15.37
C PRO A 10 -7.69 -12.05 -16.40
N PHE A 11 -7.56 -12.35 -17.70
CA PHE A 11 -8.03 -11.46 -18.76
C PHE A 11 -9.54 -11.54 -19.02
N SER A 12 -10.26 -12.50 -18.41
CA SER A 12 -11.72 -12.55 -18.46
C SER A 12 -12.41 -11.46 -17.64
N PHE A 13 -11.66 -10.78 -16.76
CA PHE A 13 -12.17 -9.69 -15.92
C PHE A 13 -11.92 -8.34 -16.60
N LEU A 14 -12.92 -7.45 -16.51
CA LEU A 14 -12.79 -6.08 -17.02
C LEU A 14 -11.81 -5.27 -16.13
N PRO A 15 -11.22 -4.19 -16.68
CA PRO A 15 -10.41 -3.27 -15.87
C PRO A 15 -11.19 -2.73 -14.67
N THR A 16 -10.49 -2.57 -13.54
CA THR A 16 -11.09 -2.03 -12.31
C THR A 16 -10.92 -0.52 -12.19
N ILE A 17 -10.15 0.09 -13.08
CA ILE A 17 -9.94 1.53 -13.17
C ILE A 17 -10.64 2.03 -14.43
N SER A 18 -11.57 2.98 -14.27
CA SER A 18 -12.36 3.55 -15.36
C SER A 18 -11.56 4.56 -16.20
N GLU A 19 -12.08 4.89 -17.37
CA GLU A 19 -11.48 5.92 -18.24
C GLU A 19 -11.50 7.31 -17.59
N ASP A 20 -12.55 7.65 -16.83
CA ASP A 20 -12.66 8.92 -16.11
C ASP A 20 -11.59 9.02 -15.01
N GLU A 21 -11.35 7.94 -14.27
CA GLU A 21 -10.29 7.89 -13.25
C GLU A 21 -8.90 8.02 -13.86
N LEU A 22 -8.66 7.38 -15.00
CA LEU A 22 -7.41 7.53 -15.76
C LEU A 22 -7.23 8.94 -16.32
N PHE A 23 -8.32 9.59 -16.76
CA PHE A 23 -8.29 10.97 -17.19
C PHE A 23 -7.93 11.91 -16.05
N LEU A 24 -8.58 11.77 -14.89
CA LEU A 24 -8.25 12.57 -13.70
C LEU A 24 -6.81 12.31 -13.21
N PHE A 25 -6.36 11.06 -13.26
CA PHE A 25 -4.97 10.71 -12.94
C PHE A 25 -3.98 11.41 -13.87
N GLY A 26 -4.23 11.37 -15.20
CA GLY A 26 -3.36 12.02 -16.18
C GLY A 26 -3.30 13.56 -16.04
N ARG A 27 -4.33 14.18 -15.45
CA ARG A 27 -4.34 15.60 -15.10
C ARG A 27 -3.72 15.94 -13.74
N GLY A 28 -3.45 14.94 -12.90
CA GLY A 28 -3.03 15.13 -11.49
C GLY A 28 -4.18 15.54 -10.56
N ASP A 29 -5.43 15.37 -10.97
CA ASP A 29 -6.62 15.72 -10.19
C ASP A 29 -7.13 14.53 -9.33
N GLU A 30 -6.66 13.29 -9.60
CA GLU A 30 -7.03 12.10 -8.83
C GLU A 30 -6.26 12.06 -7.51
N ARG A 31 -6.89 12.52 -6.44
CA ARG A 31 -6.28 12.61 -5.10
C ARG A 31 -6.29 11.31 -4.31
N ARG A 32 -7.07 10.32 -4.75
CA ARG A 32 -7.22 9.02 -4.08
C ARG A 32 -6.64 7.88 -4.92
N ILE A 33 -5.60 8.19 -5.70
CA ILE A 33 -4.96 7.20 -6.59
C ILE A 33 -4.42 5.97 -5.83
N TYR A 34 -4.12 6.11 -4.54
CA TYR A 34 -3.73 5.01 -3.66
C TYR A 34 -4.81 3.93 -3.45
N GLU A 35 -6.07 4.22 -3.80
CA GLU A 35 -7.16 3.25 -3.80
C GLU A 35 -7.24 2.46 -5.12
N LYS A 36 -6.46 2.85 -6.10
CA LYS A 36 -6.41 2.27 -7.44
C LYS A 36 -5.08 1.60 -7.74
N LEU A 37 -3.97 2.34 -7.55
CA LEU A 37 -2.63 1.78 -7.69
C LEU A 37 -2.27 0.96 -6.46
N GLY A 38 -1.45 -0.06 -6.67
CA GLY A 38 -1.09 -1.03 -5.63
C GLY A 38 -1.80 -2.37 -5.79
N ALA A 39 -1.93 -3.08 -4.67
CA ALA A 39 -2.58 -4.38 -4.58
C ALA A 39 -3.83 -4.28 -3.69
N HIS A 40 -5.00 -4.50 -4.26
CA HIS A 40 -6.29 -4.36 -3.58
C HIS A 40 -7.07 -5.68 -3.60
N PRO A 41 -7.16 -6.40 -2.44
CA PRO A 41 -8.04 -7.56 -2.33
C PRO A 41 -9.50 -7.17 -2.60
N ARG A 42 -10.16 -7.92 -3.48
CA ARG A 42 -11.58 -7.69 -3.81
C ARG A 42 -12.23 -8.94 -4.39
N THR A 43 -13.55 -8.88 -4.53
CA THR A 43 -14.34 -9.91 -5.22
C THR A 43 -14.93 -9.30 -6.48
N ILE A 44 -14.67 -9.91 -7.65
CA ILE A 44 -15.21 -9.49 -8.94
C ILE A 44 -15.98 -10.70 -9.51
N ASP A 45 -17.24 -10.48 -9.90
CA ASP A 45 -18.13 -11.52 -10.45
C ASP A 45 -18.18 -12.79 -9.58
N GLY A 46 -18.19 -12.62 -8.25
CA GLY A 46 -18.20 -13.70 -7.27
C GLY A 46 -16.86 -14.42 -7.09
N VAL A 47 -15.79 -13.95 -7.71
CA VAL A 47 -14.45 -14.52 -7.61
C VAL A 47 -13.57 -13.65 -6.73
N ALA A 48 -13.09 -14.21 -5.61
CA ALA A 48 -12.12 -13.55 -4.75
C ALA A 48 -10.74 -13.52 -5.39
N GLY A 49 -10.03 -12.40 -5.22
CA GLY A 49 -8.69 -12.20 -5.76
C GLY A 49 -8.11 -10.84 -5.38
N THR A 50 -7.08 -10.44 -6.09
CA THR A 50 -6.43 -9.14 -5.89
C THR A 50 -6.30 -8.41 -7.21
N SER A 51 -6.73 -7.14 -7.25
CA SER A 51 -6.41 -6.23 -8.35
C SER A 51 -5.05 -5.60 -8.11
N PHE A 52 -4.18 -5.72 -9.10
CA PHE A 52 -2.85 -5.10 -9.11
C PHE A 52 -2.83 -3.99 -10.15
N ALA A 53 -2.36 -2.82 -9.78
CA ALA A 53 -2.15 -1.73 -10.72
C ALA A 53 -0.87 -0.96 -10.40
N VAL A 54 -0.13 -0.58 -11.45
CA VAL A 54 1.11 0.19 -11.32
C VAL A 54 1.27 1.16 -12.47
N TRP A 55 1.76 2.34 -12.17
CA TRP A 55 2.14 3.31 -13.20
C TRP A 55 3.58 3.08 -13.65
N ALA A 56 3.72 2.64 -14.89
CA ALA A 56 5.01 2.36 -15.52
C ALA A 56 4.99 2.79 -17.00
N PRO A 57 4.95 4.13 -17.28
CA PRO A 57 4.70 4.66 -18.63
C PRO A 57 5.79 4.31 -19.63
N ASN A 58 7.01 4.05 -19.16
CA ASN A 58 8.15 3.71 -20.01
C ASN A 58 8.38 2.19 -20.13
N ALA A 59 7.49 1.36 -19.59
CA ALA A 59 7.59 -0.08 -19.68
C ALA A 59 7.18 -0.58 -21.08
N LYS A 60 7.88 -1.58 -21.59
CA LYS A 60 7.47 -2.34 -22.77
C LYS A 60 6.45 -3.43 -22.39
N ARG A 61 6.59 -4.01 -21.19
CA ARG A 61 5.69 -4.98 -20.59
C ARG A 61 5.82 -4.93 -19.06
N VAL A 62 4.73 -5.16 -18.38
CA VAL A 62 4.69 -5.37 -16.93
C VAL A 62 4.00 -6.69 -16.64
N SER A 63 4.50 -7.44 -15.68
CA SER A 63 3.85 -8.62 -15.13
C SER A 63 3.87 -8.53 -13.60
N VAL A 64 2.83 -9.01 -12.93
CA VAL A 64 2.90 -9.24 -11.51
C VAL A 64 3.43 -10.66 -11.25
N VAL A 65 4.43 -10.77 -10.39
CA VAL A 65 5.06 -12.04 -9.98
C VAL A 65 4.97 -12.20 -8.47
N GLY A 66 4.78 -13.41 -8.00
CA GLY A 66 4.62 -13.67 -6.58
C GLY A 66 4.41 -15.14 -6.25
N ASP A 67 4.12 -15.43 -4.97
CA ASP A 67 3.92 -16.80 -4.48
C ASP A 67 2.79 -17.50 -5.23
N PHE A 68 1.74 -16.78 -5.62
CA PHE A 68 0.55 -17.28 -6.31
C PHE A 68 0.81 -17.76 -7.74
N ASN A 69 1.95 -17.46 -8.33
CA ASN A 69 2.30 -17.88 -9.69
C ASN A 69 3.74 -18.42 -9.82
N GLY A 70 4.36 -18.80 -8.68
CA GLY A 70 5.72 -19.32 -8.66
C GLY A 70 6.78 -18.32 -9.15
N TRP A 71 6.49 -17.01 -9.03
CA TRP A 71 7.37 -15.93 -9.50
C TRP A 71 7.62 -15.94 -11.01
N ASP A 72 6.72 -16.56 -11.79
CA ASP A 72 6.82 -16.65 -13.24
C ASP A 72 5.99 -15.56 -13.93
N ALA A 73 6.68 -14.61 -14.54
CA ALA A 73 6.09 -13.45 -15.21
C ALA A 73 5.21 -13.81 -16.44
N ARG A 74 5.27 -15.05 -16.93
CA ARG A 74 4.46 -15.52 -18.06
C ARG A 74 3.00 -15.75 -17.66
N HIS A 75 2.73 -16.01 -16.39
CA HIS A 75 1.38 -16.36 -15.91
C HIS A 75 0.47 -15.15 -15.71
N HIS A 76 1.01 -14.01 -15.32
CA HIS A 76 0.23 -12.81 -14.99
C HIS A 76 0.79 -11.55 -15.66
N PRO A 77 0.88 -11.52 -17.02
CA PRO A 77 1.18 -10.28 -17.71
C PRO A 77 0.03 -9.31 -17.52
N MET A 78 0.36 -8.03 -17.29
CA MET A 78 -0.63 -6.99 -17.07
C MET A 78 -1.00 -6.29 -18.38
N ARG A 79 -2.24 -5.79 -18.47
CA ARG A 79 -2.68 -4.96 -19.58
C ARG A 79 -2.36 -3.49 -19.31
N VAL A 80 -1.96 -2.75 -20.34
CA VAL A 80 -1.86 -1.30 -20.26
C VAL A 80 -3.24 -0.68 -20.50
N LEU A 81 -3.61 0.31 -19.66
CA LEU A 81 -4.89 1.00 -19.78
C LEU A 81 -4.76 2.23 -20.68
N GLY A 82 -5.06 2.05 -21.95
CA GLY A 82 -4.98 3.09 -22.96
C GLY A 82 -3.58 3.71 -23.07
N ARG A 83 -3.51 5.06 -22.97
CA ARG A 83 -2.28 5.84 -23.02
C ARG A 83 -1.83 6.36 -21.65
N SER A 84 -2.46 5.94 -20.57
CA SER A 84 -2.20 6.43 -19.21
C SER A 84 -0.82 6.02 -18.65
N GLY A 85 -0.23 4.96 -19.19
CA GLY A 85 0.95 4.33 -18.62
C GLY A 85 0.66 3.48 -17.37
N VAL A 86 -0.61 3.34 -17.00
CA VAL A 86 -1.06 2.44 -15.92
C VAL A 86 -1.23 1.03 -16.48
N TRP A 87 -0.65 0.07 -15.79
CA TRP A 87 -0.77 -1.35 -16.04
C TRP A 87 -1.63 -1.98 -14.95
N GLU A 88 -2.53 -2.88 -15.34
CA GLU A 88 -3.51 -3.45 -14.41
C GLU A 88 -3.78 -4.92 -14.74
N LEU A 89 -4.08 -5.69 -13.68
CA LEU A 89 -4.57 -7.06 -13.78
C LEU A 89 -5.33 -7.43 -12.50
N PHE A 90 -6.44 -8.16 -12.63
CA PHE A 90 -7.04 -8.89 -11.53
C PHE A 90 -6.50 -10.33 -11.51
N ALA A 91 -5.92 -10.75 -10.37
CA ALA A 91 -5.40 -12.11 -10.18
C ALA A 91 -6.37 -12.92 -9.30
N PRO A 92 -7.17 -13.82 -9.90
CA PRO A 92 -8.08 -14.69 -9.16
C PRO A 92 -7.33 -15.57 -8.17
N GLY A 93 -7.88 -15.75 -6.97
CA GLY A 93 -7.28 -16.61 -5.93
C GLY A 93 -6.06 -16.04 -5.21
N CYS A 94 -5.53 -14.89 -5.66
CA CYS A 94 -4.48 -14.18 -4.93
C CYS A 94 -5.10 -13.43 -3.75
N GLY A 95 -4.72 -13.78 -2.53
CA GLY A 95 -5.29 -13.25 -1.29
C GLY A 95 -4.31 -12.46 -0.44
N VAL A 96 -4.83 -11.93 0.69
CA VAL A 96 -4.03 -11.25 1.73
C VAL A 96 -2.91 -12.17 2.21
N GLY A 97 -1.71 -11.60 2.38
CA GLY A 97 -0.49 -12.31 2.78
C GLY A 97 0.37 -12.79 1.62
N SER A 98 -0.13 -12.78 0.37
CA SER A 98 0.66 -13.15 -0.80
C SER A 98 1.80 -12.15 -1.03
N HIS A 99 3.01 -12.64 -1.24
CA HIS A 99 4.16 -11.83 -1.62
C HIS A 99 4.14 -11.56 -3.11
N TYR A 100 4.51 -10.36 -3.53
CA TYR A 100 4.56 -9.99 -4.93
C TYR A 100 5.57 -8.90 -5.25
N LYS A 101 5.91 -8.80 -6.52
CA LYS A 101 6.66 -7.70 -7.16
C LYS A 101 6.08 -7.42 -8.55
N PHE A 102 6.45 -6.28 -9.11
CA PHE A 102 6.24 -6.01 -10.53
C PHE A 102 7.52 -6.32 -11.30
N GLN A 103 7.43 -7.22 -12.28
CA GLN A 103 8.50 -7.46 -13.23
C GLN A 103 8.26 -6.60 -14.47
N ILE A 104 9.21 -5.71 -14.76
CA ILE A 104 9.13 -4.71 -15.81
C ILE A 104 10.15 -5.03 -16.89
N LEU A 105 9.69 -5.23 -18.11
CA LEU A 105 10.55 -5.24 -19.31
C LEU A 105 10.67 -3.80 -19.80
N THR A 106 11.86 -3.27 -19.83
CA THR A 106 12.15 -1.90 -20.31
C THR A 106 12.23 -1.85 -21.83
N GLN A 107 12.22 -0.65 -22.42
CA GLN A 107 12.33 -0.46 -23.87
C GLN A 107 13.65 -0.97 -24.43
N ASP A 108 14.74 -0.87 -23.66
CA ASP A 108 16.08 -1.37 -24.01
C ASP A 108 16.29 -2.87 -23.74
N GLY A 109 15.22 -3.59 -23.34
CA GLY A 109 15.22 -5.04 -23.19
C GLY A 109 15.68 -5.57 -21.82
N ARG A 110 15.98 -4.70 -20.85
CA ARG A 110 16.33 -5.15 -19.49
C ARG A 110 15.07 -5.61 -18.73
N VAL A 111 15.23 -6.60 -17.87
CA VAL A 111 14.20 -7.07 -16.96
C VAL A 111 14.51 -6.54 -15.56
N LEU A 112 13.57 -5.83 -14.98
CA LEU A 112 13.67 -5.26 -13.63
C LEU A 112 12.56 -5.82 -12.74
N GLU A 113 12.89 -6.21 -11.52
CA GLU A 113 11.91 -6.51 -10.50
C GLU A 113 11.83 -5.35 -9.52
N LYS A 114 10.63 -4.83 -9.32
CA LYS A 114 10.37 -3.66 -8.48
C LYS A 114 9.34 -3.98 -7.42
N THR A 115 9.61 -3.49 -6.21
CA THR A 115 8.65 -3.39 -5.13
C THR A 115 7.53 -2.43 -5.53
N ASP A 116 6.32 -2.64 -5.05
CA ASP A 116 5.19 -1.78 -5.32
C ASP A 116 5.35 -0.43 -4.60
N PRO A 117 5.36 0.70 -5.32
CA PRO A 117 5.44 2.02 -4.70
C PRO A 117 4.19 2.41 -3.90
N PHE A 118 3.06 1.72 -4.12
CA PHE A 118 1.80 1.88 -3.39
C PHE A 118 1.52 0.71 -2.44
N GLY A 119 2.52 -0.14 -2.17
CA GLY A 119 2.37 -1.27 -1.26
C GLY A 119 2.05 -0.82 0.17
N PHE A 120 1.11 -1.50 0.81
CA PHE A 120 0.72 -1.23 2.20
C PHE A 120 1.53 -2.01 3.23
N PHE A 121 2.20 -3.09 2.79
CA PHE A 121 2.99 -3.93 3.66
C PHE A 121 4.14 -4.58 2.89
N PHE A 122 5.29 -4.76 3.56
CA PHE A 122 6.50 -5.26 2.92
C PHE A 122 7.18 -6.34 3.75
N GLU A 123 8.02 -7.14 3.11
CA GLU A 123 8.92 -8.06 3.80
C GLU A 123 9.97 -7.30 4.60
N ILE A 124 10.43 -7.93 5.67
CA ILE A 124 11.56 -7.42 6.48
C ILE A 124 12.86 -7.62 5.70
N ALA A 125 13.69 -6.57 5.68
CA ALA A 125 15.03 -6.65 5.06
C ALA A 125 15.83 -7.89 5.52
N PRO A 126 16.60 -8.53 4.64
CA PRO A 126 17.04 -8.06 3.30
C PRO A 126 16.07 -8.37 2.16
N LYS A 127 14.93 -8.98 2.43
CA LYS A 127 13.90 -9.22 1.45
C LYS A 127 13.20 -7.92 1.07
N THR A 128 12.59 -7.88 -0.12
CA THR A 128 12.05 -6.64 -0.70
C THR A 128 10.72 -6.84 -1.45
N ALA A 129 10.00 -7.93 -1.22
CA ALA A 129 8.70 -8.10 -1.82
C ALA A 129 7.65 -7.25 -1.09
N SER A 130 6.66 -6.78 -1.82
CA SER A 130 5.42 -6.26 -1.27
C SER A 130 4.52 -7.42 -0.85
N ILE A 131 3.66 -7.18 0.12
CA ILE A 131 2.70 -8.17 0.63
C ILE A 131 1.31 -7.62 0.42
N VAL A 132 0.42 -8.41 -0.17
CA VAL A 132 -1.00 -8.06 -0.30
C VAL A 132 -1.60 -7.88 1.09
N TRP A 133 -2.15 -6.70 1.35
CA TRP A 133 -2.68 -6.35 2.66
C TRP A 133 -4.06 -5.71 2.57
N ASP A 134 -4.89 -5.95 3.58
CA ASP A 134 -6.21 -5.35 3.71
C ASP A 134 -6.24 -4.38 4.88
N ASN A 135 -6.30 -3.09 4.56
CA ASN A 135 -6.39 -2.01 5.55
C ASN A 135 -7.80 -1.79 6.10
N SER A 136 -8.84 -2.43 5.52
CA SER A 136 -10.24 -2.24 5.94
C SER A 136 -10.57 -2.88 7.29
N GLN A 137 -9.69 -3.75 7.79
CA GLN A 137 -9.90 -4.48 9.05
C GLN A 137 -9.75 -3.61 10.30
N TYR A 138 -9.21 -2.39 10.18
CA TYR A 138 -9.07 -1.51 11.32
C TYR A 138 -10.31 -0.65 11.52
N ALA A 139 -10.97 -0.84 12.66
CA ALA A 139 -12.11 -0.01 13.06
C ALA A 139 -11.62 1.24 13.80
N TRP A 140 -11.83 2.41 13.21
CA TRP A 140 -11.52 3.69 13.84
C TRP A 140 -12.56 4.02 14.92
N SER A 141 -12.12 4.56 16.04
CA SER A 141 -12.98 4.96 17.17
C SER A 141 -12.83 6.46 17.50
N ASP A 142 -12.60 7.27 16.49
CA ASP A 142 -12.26 8.68 16.60
C ASP A 142 -13.36 9.64 16.09
N SER A 143 -14.57 9.15 15.83
CA SER A 143 -15.70 9.92 15.30
C SER A 143 -16.00 11.17 16.13
N ASP A 144 -16.04 11.07 17.47
CA ASP A 144 -16.31 12.19 18.36
C ASP A 144 -15.19 13.26 18.30
N TRP A 145 -13.95 12.81 18.11
CA TRP A 145 -12.82 13.72 17.93
C TRP A 145 -12.91 14.45 16.59
N LEU A 146 -13.24 13.75 15.52
CA LEU A 146 -13.43 14.34 14.19
C LEU A 146 -14.55 15.38 14.19
N GLN A 147 -15.67 15.08 14.84
CA GLN A 147 -16.79 16.04 14.97
C GLN A 147 -16.38 17.31 15.71
N ARG A 148 -15.71 17.18 16.87
CA ARG A 148 -15.21 18.34 17.62
C ARG A 148 -14.20 19.16 16.81
N ARG A 149 -13.27 18.49 16.12
CA ARG A 149 -12.28 19.14 15.24
C ARG A 149 -12.94 19.92 14.11
N ALA A 150 -13.99 19.39 13.48
CA ALA A 150 -14.70 20.05 12.39
C ALA A 150 -15.41 21.34 12.81
N GLN A 151 -15.75 21.49 14.11
CA GLN A 151 -16.39 22.68 14.67
C GLN A 151 -15.42 23.78 15.11
N GLN A 152 -14.11 23.54 15.00
CA GLN A 152 -13.06 24.46 15.47
C GLN A 152 -12.27 25.02 14.30
N ASP A 153 -11.91 26.31 14.37
CA ASP A 153 -10.92 26.88 13.46
C ASP A 153 -9.51 26.70 14.07
N PRO A 154 -8.69 25.78 13.53
CA PRO A 154 -7.38 25.48 14.11
C PRO A 154 -6.44 26.69 14.13
N ARG A 155 -6.68 27.69 13.27
CA ARG A 155 -5.86 28.91 13.21
C ARG A 155 -6.10 29.84 14.40
N LYS A 156 -7.19 29.62 15.14
CA LYS A 156 -7.56 30.44 16.33
C LYS A 156 -7.26 29.75 17.65
N LEU A 157 -6.69 28.54 17.60
CA LEU A 157 -6.36 27.74 18.77
C LEU A 157 -4.86 27.82 19.07
N PRO A 158 -4.47 27.76 20.35
CA PRO A 158 -3.06 27.65 20.70
C PRO A 158 -2.49 26.34 20.14
N MET A 159 -1.27 26.41 19.63
CA MET A 159 -0.56 25.27 19.06
C MET A 159 0.78 25.06 19.77
N SER A 160 1.00 23.84 20.24
CA SER A 160 2.28 23.37 20.74
C SER A 160 2.53 21.99 20.17
N VAL A 161 3.60 21.82 19.38
CA VAL A 161 3.91 20.59 18.65
C VAL A 161 5.04 19.85 19.36
N TYR A 162 4.87 18.57 19.55
CA TYR A 162 5.91 17.67 20.02
C TYR A 162 6.36 16.78 18.87
N GLU A 163 7.53 17.06 18.32
CA GLU A 163 8.15 16.26 17.26
C GLU A 163 8.94 15.10 17.86
N LEU A 164 8.81 13.91 17.28
CA LEU A 164 9.56 12.75 17.76
C LEU A 164 9.79 11.69 16.69
N HIS A 165 10.89 10.95 16.88
CA HIS A 165 11.18 9.71 16.14
C HIS A 165 10.78 8.50 17.00
N LEU A 166 9.75 7.74 16.60
CA LEU A 166 9.19 6.64 17.39
C LEU A 166 10.23 5.56 17.76
N GLY A 167 11.11 5.24 16.83
CA GLY A 167 12.12 4.21 17.04
C GLY A 167 13.17 4.54 18.10
N SER A 168 13.43 5.83 18.38
CA SER A 168 14.46 6.29 19.33
C SER A 168 13.90 6.97 20.59
N TRP A 169 12.65 7.43 20.58
CA TRP A 169 12.07 8.22 21.68
C TRP A 169 12.13 7.54 23.04
N ARG A 170 11.76 6.24 23.08
CA ARG A 170 11.91 5.40 24.27
C ARG A 170 12.31 3.99 23.89
N LYS A 171 13.26 3.44 24.63
CA LYS A 171 13.75 2.07 24.49
C LYS A 171 13.40 1.24 25.70
N LYS A 172 13.32 -0.09 25.54
CA LYS A 172 13.29 -1.05 26.63
C LYS A 172 14.67 -1.13 27.31
N LYS A 173 14.73 -1.78 28.48
CA LYS A 173 15.98 -1.91 29.27
C LYS A 173 17.18 -2.44 28.48
N ARG A 174 16.97 -3.24 27.44
CA ARG A 174 18.03 -3.81 26.59
C ARG A 174 18.25 -3.04 25.28
N GLY A 175 17.77 -1.83 25.16
CA GLY A 175 17.89 -1.02 23.95
C GLY A 175 16.93 -1.36 22.82
N GLU A 176 16.06 -2.37 22.99
CA GLU A 176 15.05 -2.74 22.01
C GLU A 176 13.95 -1.67 21.87
N SER A 177 13.39 -1.54 20.70
CA SER A 177 12.25 -0.65 20.45
C SER A 177 10.94 -1.23 21.02
N TYR A 178 10.03 -0.36 21.42
CA TYR A 178 8.65 -0.74 21.70
C TYR A 178 7.88 -0.95 20.41
N SER A 179 6.86 -1.81 20.42
CA SER A 179 5.85 -1.80 19.36
C SER A 179 5.04 -0.52 19.41
N TYR A 180 4.51 -0.08 18.27
CA TYR A 180 3.69 1.13 18.18
C TYR A 180 2.49 1.10 19.14
N LYS A 181 1.81 -0.05 19.29
CA LYS A 181 0.71 -0.21 20.26
C LYS A 181 1.13 0.08 21.70
N LYS A 182 2.32 -0.40 22.14
CA LYS A 182 2.84 -0.16 23.48
C LYS A 182 3.37 1.26 23.66
N LEU A 183 3.88 1.85 22.58
CA LEU A 183 4.43 3.20 22.61
C LEU A 183 3.31 4.24 22.66
N ALA A 184 2.18 4.00 21.97
CA ALA A 184 1.06 4.93 21.88
C ALA A 184 0.54 5.37 23.26
N GLY A 185 0.26 4.44 24.18
CA GLY A 185 -0.18 4.79 25.53
C GLY A 185 0.83 5.66 26.27
N LYS A 186 2.12 5.28 26.21
CA LYS A 186 3.20 6.05 26.87
C LYS A 186 3.36 7.46 26.29
N LEU A 187 3.16 7.60 24.99
CA LEU A 187 3.25 8.89 24.31
C LEU A 187 2.07 9.79 24.67
N VAL A 188 0.85 9.26 24.63
CA VAL A 188 -0.37 10.00 25.00
C VAL A 188 -0.26 10.54 26.44
N ASP A 189 0.15 9.70 27.39
CA ASP A 189 0.33 10.12 28.77
C ASP A 189 1.36 11.23 28.89
N TYR A 190 2.48 11.12 28.18
CA TYR A 190 3.54 12.11 28.21
C TYR A 190 3.12 13.45 27.62
N VAL A 191 2.58 13.46 26.40
CA VAL A 191 2.22 14.71 25.71
C VAL A 191 1.09 15.46 26.43
N ARG A 192 0.11 14.70 27.00
CA ARG A 192 -0.94 15.28 27.83
C ARG A 192 -0.39 15.93 29.11
N LYS A 193 0.49 15.21 29.82
CA LYS A 193 1.13 15.74 31.04
C LYS A 193 1.95 16.99 30.76
N MET A 194 2.61 17.05 29.61
CA MET A 194 3.44 18.21 29.21
C MET A 194 2.66 19.34 28.57
N GLY A 195 1.38 19.16 28.27
CA GLY A 195 0.50 20.18 27.69
C GLY A 195 0.68 20.41 26.20
N PHE A 196 1.26 19.45 25.47
CA PHE A 196 1.33 19.53 24.00
C PHE A 196 -0.04 19.31 23.37
N THR A 197 -0.34 20.07 22.32
CA THR A 197 -1.61 20.01 21.59
C THR A 197 -1.52 19.14 20.35
N HIS A 198 -0.32 19.00 19.77
CA HIS A 198 -0.05 18.26 18.55
C HIS A 198 1.17 17.36 18.73
N VAL A 199 1.19 16.28 17.95
CA VAL A 199 2.35 15.40 17.83
C VAL A 199 2.73 15.31 16.36
N GLU A 200 4.02 15.49 16.08
CA GLU A 200 4.61 15.32 14.77
C GLU A 200 5.53 14.11 14.78
N PHE A 201 5.25 13.16 13.91
CA PHE A 201 6.12 11.99 13.77
C PHE A 201 7.11 12.20 12.63
N LEU A 202 8.40 11.96 12.89
CA LEU A 202 9.32 11.62 11.81
C LEU A 202 8.77 10.41 11.06
N PRO A 203 9.07 10.24 9.76
CA PRO A 203 8.36 9.31 8.88
C PRO A 203 8.10 7.94 9.50
N VAL A 204 6.82 7.53 9.47
CA VAL A 204 6.32 6.26 10.02
C VAL A 204 5.61 5.42 8.97
N ALA A 205 5.61 5.90 7.72
CA ALA A 205 5.03 5.15 6.61
C ALA A 205 5.77 3.83 6.41
N GLU A 206 5.02 2.78 6.06
CA GLU A 206 5.62 1.50 5.70
C GLU A 206 6.53 1.66 4.48
N HIS A 207 7.67 1.00 4.47
CA HIS A 207 8.67 1.10 3.42
C HIS A 207 9.47 -0.19 3.28
N ALA A 208 9.96 -0.45 2.07
CA ALA A 208 10.67 -1.69 1.74
C ALA A 208 12.16 -1.68 2.12
N TYR A 209 12.73 -0.51 2.44
CA TYR A 209 14.18 -0.36 2.67
C TYR A 209 14.47 0.32 4.00
N TYR A 210 14.85 -0.47 4.98
CA TYR A 210 15.09 -0.04 6.36
C TYR A 210 16.20 1.01 6.57
N PRO A 211 17.30 1.03 5.79
CA PRO A 211 18.35 2.04 5.95
C PRO A 211 18.05 3.42 5.37
N SER A 212 16.88 3.59 4.75
CA SER A 212 16.50 4.90 4.19
C SER A 212 15.82 5.78 5.23
#